data_e927145825a0965a8560768ed27c6341
#
_entry.id   e927145825a0965a8560768ed27c6341
#
_cell.length_a   1.000
_cell.length_b   1.000
_cell.length_c   1.000
_cell.angle_alpha   90.00
_cell.angle_beta   90.00
_cell.angle_gamma   90.00
#
_symmetry.space_group_name_H-M   'P 1'
#
loop_
_entity.id
_entity.type
_entity.pdbx_description
1 polymer ?
#
loop_
_entity_poly.entity_id
_entity_poly.type
_entity_poly.pdbx_seq_one_letter_code
_entity_poly.pdbx_strand_id
1 'polypeptide(L)'
;MKVKRNEDGIYKVEGAKYVRIIDSYFSNTKKCYELVVRNISSNYGNDRIFYTYKLETLKNFLAQYETEKDLLFDYYTARLEGKHELDFYGIRR
;
A
#
# COMPACT_ATOMS: atom_id res chain seq x y z
N MET A 1 10.76 -0.84 -4.18
CA MET A 1 10.55 -1.78 -3.06
C MET A 1 9.95 -3.08 -3.57
N LYS A 2 10.20 -4.18 -2.91
CA LYS A 2 9.74 -5.49 -3.33
C LYS A 2 8.72 -6.06 -2.35
N VAL A 3 7.82 -6.89 -2.88
CA VAL A 3 6.86 -7.63 -2.07
C VAL A 3 7.44 -9.01 -1.78
N LYS A 4 7.39 -9.41 -0.53
CA LYS A 4 7.84 -10.70 -0.06
C LYS A 4 6.67 -11.45 0.56
N ARG A 5 6.58 -12.73 0.29
CA ARG A 5 5.58 -13.61 0.91
C ARG A 5 6.27 -14.47 1.96
N ASN A 6 5.75 -14.48 3.18
CA ASN A 6 6.33 -15.30 4.25
C ASN A 6 5.78 -16.72 4.23
N GLU A 7 6.23 -17.55 5.17
CA GLU A 7 5.81 -18.96 5.27
C GLU A 7 4.31 -19.13 5.49
N ASP A 8 3.70 -18.17 6.16
CA ASP A 8 2.26 -18.19 6.45
C ASP A 8 1.42 -17.67 5.28
N GLY A 9 2.05 -17.32 4.18
CA GLY A 9 1.36 -16.79 3.02
C GLY A 9 1.03 -15.31 3.11
N ILE A 10 1.57 -14.61 4.09
CA ILE A 10 1.31 -13.19 4.28
C ILE A 10 2.30 -12.38 3.45
N TYR A 11 1.81 -11.39 2.73
CA TYR A 11 2.62 -10.51 1.93
C TYR A 11 3.16 -9.36 2.78
N LYS A 12 4.42 -9.04 2.60
CA LYS A 12 5.09 -7.94 3.29
C LYS A 12 5.89 -7.11 2.30
N VAL A 13 6.10 -5.85 2.63
CA VAL A 13 6.99 -4.98 1.86
C VAL A 13 8.40 -5.12 2.43
N GLU A 14 9.31 -5.61 1.63
CA GLU A 14 10.69 -5.84 2.06
C GLU A 14 11.35 -4.52 2.45
N GLY A 15 11.96 -4.51 3.64
CA GLY A 15 12.65 -3.33 4.15
C GLY A 15 11.75 -2.25 4.76
N ALA A 16 10.44 -2.45 4.79
CA ALA A 16 9.52 -1.47 5.35
C ALA A 16 9.30 -1.70 6.84
N LYS A 17 9.21 -0.60 7.59
CA LYS A 17 8.88 -0.62 9.03
C LYS A 17 7.43 -0.24 9.29
N TYR A 18 6.90 0.69 8.50
CA TYR A 18 5.62 1.34 8.78
C TYR A 18 4.53 0.95 7.82
N VAL A 19 4.88 0.72 6.56
CA VAL A 19 3.89 0.31 5.56
C VAL A 19 3.67 -1.19 5.59
N ARG A 20 2.42 -1.59 5.40
CA ARG A 20 2.03 -3.00 5.44
C ARG A 20 1.07 -3.29 4.31
N ILE A 21 1.02 -4.55 3.92
CA ILE A 21 0.05 -5.03 2.95
C ILE A 21 -1.07 -5.74 3.70
N ILE A 22 -2.30 -5.33 3.47
CA ILE A 22 -3.49 -6.00 3.98
C ILE A 22 -4.16 -6.69 2.81
N ASP A 23 -4.38 -7.97 2.98
CA ASP A 23 -4.97 -8.86 2.00
C ASP A 23 -6.38 -9.18 2.47
N SER A 24 -7.38 -8.75 1.72
CA SER A 24 -8.78 -8.92 2.10
C SER A 24 -9.64 -9.23 0.88
N TYR A 25 -10.92 -9.50 1.12
CA TYR A 25 -11.88 -9.71 0.05
C TYR A 25 -12.88 -8.57 0.04
N PHE A 26 -13.06 -7.97 -1.11
CA PHE A 26 -14.11 -7.00 -1.33
C PHE A 26 -15.37 -7.76 -1.74
N SER A 27 -16.46 -7.55 -1.00
CA SER A 27 -17.75 -8.22 -1.26
C SER A 27 -17.67 -9.74 -1.28
N ASN A 28 -16.77 -10.34 -0.52
CA ASN A 28 -16.56 -11.78 -0.37
C ASN A 28 -16.14 -12.52 -1.65
N THR A 29 -16.02 -11.85 -2.77
CA THR A 29 -15.75 -12.51 -4.06
C THR A 29 -14.51 -11.99 -4.75
N LYS A 30 -14.09 -10.77 -4.43
CA LYS A 30 -12.97 -10.13 -5.12
C LYS A 30 -11.85 -9.82 -4.15
N LYS A 31 -10.70 -10.42 -4.40
CA LYS A 31 -9.51 -10.20 -3.59
C LYS A 31 -9.02 -8.78 -3.75
N CYS A 32 -8.70 -8.12 -2.64
CA CYS A 32 -8.19 -6.76 -2.62
C CYS A 32 -6.89 -6.72 -1.82
N TYR A 33 -5.89 -6.05 -2.38
CA TYR A 33 -4.61 -5.82 -1.72
C TYR A 33 -4.52 -4.34 -1.39
N GLU A 34 -4.37 -4.04 -0.11
CA GLU A 34 -4.27 -2.67 0.37
C GLU A 34 -2.89 -2.43 0.93
N LEU A 35 -2.25 -1.35 0.49
CA LEU A 35 -1.03 -0.86 1.09
C LEU A 35 -1.41 0.22 2.08
N VAL A 36 -1.07 0.02 3.35
CA VAL A 36 -1.50 0.89 4.43
C VAL A 36 -0.33 1.36 5.28
N VAL A 37 -0.50 2.49 5.93
CA VAL A 37 0.40 2.99 6.94
C VAL A 37 -0.42 3.36 8.18
N ARG A 38 0.14 3.16 9.36
CA ARG A 38 -0.54 3.50 10.59
C ARG A 38 -0.80 5.00 10.67
N ASN A 39 -2.04 5.35 10.96
CA ASN A 39 -2.41 6.74 11.18
C ASN A 39 -2.02 7.15 12.61
N ILE A 40 -1.07 8.06 12.72
CA ILE A 40 -0.52 8.51 14.00
C ILE A 40 -1.56 9.32 14.79
N SER A 41 -2.46 10.00 14.10
CA SER A 41 -3.47 10.84 14.74
C SER A 41 -4.71 10.07 15.19
N SER A 42 -4.75 8.75 14.94
CA SER A 42 -5.86 7.88 15.33
C SER A 42 -5.33 6.64 16.02
N ASN A 43 -5.94 6.26 17.13
CA ASN A 43 -5.56 5.04 17.84
C ASN A 43 -6.01 3.76 17.12
N TYR A 44 -6.87 3.86 16.13
CA TYR A 44 -7.56 2.72 15.55
C TYR A 44 -7.38 2.58 14.05
N GLY A 45 -6.72 3.50 13.40
CA GLY A 45 -6.77 3.53 11.95
C GLY A 45 -5.45 3.25 11.28
N ASN A 46 -5.57 2.66 10.11
CA ASN A 46 -4.53 2.66 9.11
C ASN A 46 -4.99 3.57 7.98
N ASP A 47 -4.09 4.39 7.47
CA ASP A 47 -4.36 5.14 6.26
C ASP A 47 -4.02 4.27 5.07
N ARG A 48 -4.95 4.18 4.14
CA ARG A 48 -4.72 3.45 2.90
C ARG A 48 -3.93 4.34 1.94
N ILE A 49 -2.76 3.85 1.55
CA ILE A 49 -1.89 4.55 0.59
C ILE A 49 -2.31 4.23 -0.83
N PHE A 50 -2.58 2.95 -1.08
CA PHE A 50 -2.89 2.44 -2.42
C PHE A 50 -3.67 1.14 -2.25
N TYR A 51 -4.56 0.85 -3.19
CA TYR A 51 -5.21 -0.45 -3.23
C TYR A 51 -5.38 -0.93 -4.66
N THR A 52 -5.47 -2.23 -4.81
CA THR A 52 -5.70 -2.83 -6.11
C THR A 52 -6.28 -4.23 -5.93
N TYR A 53 -6.89 -4.73 -7.00
CA TYR A 53 -7.43 -6.08 -7.02
C TYR A 53 -6.42 -7.11 -7.55
N LYS A 54 -5.26 -6.66 -8.02
CA LYS A 54 -4.24 -7.55 -8.58
C LYS A 54 -2.92 -7.35 -7.86
N LEU A 55 -2.34 -8.45 -7.39
CA LEU A 55 -1.03 -8.40 -6.72
C LEU A 55 0.06 -7.82 -7.62
N GLU A 56 0.01 -8.13 -8.90
CA GLU A 56 0.99 -7.63 -9.86
C GLU A 56 0.98 -6.10 -9.94
N THR A 57 -0.21 -5.51 -9.89
CA THR A 57 -0.35 -4.05 -9.87
C THR A 57 0.28 -3.45 -8.61
N LEU A 58 0.10 -4.11 -7.46
CA LEU A 58 0.72 -3.68 -6.21
C LEU A 58 2.24 -3.75 -6.31
N LYS A 59 2.77 -4.83 -6.86
CA LYS A 59 4.21 -4.98 -7.06
C LYS A 59 4.77 -3.89 -7.97
N ASN A 60 4.08 -3.59 -9.06
CA ASN A 60 4.49 -2.54 -9.98
C ASN A 60 4.45 -1.17 -9.34
N PHE A 61 3.45 -0.92 -8.52
CA PHE A 61 3.36 0.33 -7.75
C PHE A 61 4.56 0.48 -6.82
N LEU A 62 4.88 -0.55 -6.05
CA LEU A 62 5.99 -0.51 -5.11
C LEU A 62 7.35 -0.45 -5.81
N ALA A 63 7.46 -0.98 -7.02
CA ALA A 63 8.70 -0.95 -7.79
C ALA A 63 9.15 0.46 -8.16
N GLN A 64 8.26 1.45 -8.13
CA GLN A 64 8.61 2.86 -8.38
C GLN A 64 9.44 3.48 -7.25
N TYR A 65 9.39 2.88 -6.07
CA TYR A 65 10.01 3.45 -4.88
C TYR A 65 11.19 2.59 -4.46
N GLU A 66 12.32 3.23 -4.25
CA GLU A 66 13.51 2.55 -3.79
C GLU A 66 13.43 2.28 -2.30
N THR A 67 12.91 3.22 -1.53
CA THR A 67 12.81 3.11 -0.08
C THR A 67 11.40 3.47 0.41
N GLU A 68 11.08 3.01 1.62
CA GLU A 68 9.83 3.38 2.29
C GLU A 68 9.71 4.89 2.48
N LYS A 69 10.82 5.55 2.75
CA LYS A 69 10.84 7.00 2.94
C LYS A 69 10.36 7.73 1.69
N ASP A 70 10.79 7.27 0.51
CA ASP A 70 10.35 7.86 -0.76
C ASP A 70 8.85 7.68 -0.97
N LEU A 71 8.33 6.51 -0.66
CA LEU A 71 6.91 6.24 -0.75
C LEU A 71 6.11 7.13 0.21
N LEU A 72 6.55 7.21 1.46
CA LEU A 72 5.86 8.01 2.47
C LEU A 72 5.91 9.50 2.15
N PHE A 73 7.01 9.97 1.58
CA PHE A 73 7.12 11.35 1.14
C PHE A 73 6.03 11.68 0.12
N ASP A 74 5.86 10.85 -0.88
CA ASP A 74 4.83 11.05 -1.91
C ASP A 74 3.43 10.99 -1.30
N TYR A 75 3.21 10.05 -0.39
CA TYR A 75 1.92 9.90 0.24
C TYR A 75 1.56 11.12 1.10
N TYR A 76 2.47 11.58 1.95
CA TYR A 76 2.19 12.74 2.80
C TYR A 76 2.06 14.03 1.98
N THR A 77 2.80 14.15 0.90
CA THR A 77 2.64 15.28 -0.02
C THR A 77 1.24 15.26 -0.64
N ALA A 78 0.77 14.10 -1.07
CA ALA A 78 -0.58 13.95 -1.61
C ALA A 78 -1.64 14.31 -0.57
N ARG A 79 -1.43 13.91 0.69
CA ARG A 79 -2.36 14.27 1.78
C ARG A 79 -2.44 15.78 1.98
N LEU A 80 -1.32 16.48 1.93
CA LEU A 80 -1.30 17.94 2.03
C LEU A 80 -2.06 18.59 0.88
N GLU A 81 -2.13 17.94 -0.27
CA GLU A 81 -2.90 18.40 -1.43
C GLU A 81 -4.38 17.97 -1.38
N GLY A 82 -4.81 17.36 -0.28
CA GLY A 82 -6.19 16.91 -0.11
C GLY A 82 -6.53 15.55 -0.68
N LYS A 83 -5.54 14.80 -1.11
CA LYS A 83 -5.73 13.42 -1.61
C LYS A 83 -5.65 12.43 -0.47
N HIS A 84 -6.39 11.34 -0.57
CA HIS A 84 -6.39 10.30 0.46
C HIS A 84 -5.61 9.06 0.06
N GLU A 85 -5.37 8.88 -1.23
CA GLU A 85 -4.69 7.71 -1.76
C GLU A 85 -3.78 8.14 -2.90
N LEU A 86 -2.77 7.30 -3.20
CA LEU A 86 -1.92 7.49 -4.36
C LEU A 86 -2.47 6.71 -5.54
N ASP A 87 -2.41 7.31 -6.70
CA ASP A 87 -2.71 6.64 -7.96
C ASP A 87 -1.42 6.16 -8.60
N PHE A 88 -1.44 4.93 -9.07
CA PHE A 88 -0.36 4.43 -9.89
C PHE A 88 -0.56 4.94 -11.32
N TYR A 89 0.35 5.76 -11.77
CA TYR A 89 0.25 6.42 -13.06
C TYR A 89 0.23 5.40 -14.19
N GLY A 90 -0.80 5.46 -15.03
CA GLY A 90 -0.95 4.56 -16.14
C GLY A 90 -1.58 3.21 -15.84
N ILE A 91 -1.85 2.91 -14.55
CA ILE A 91 -2.49 1.68 -14.15
C ILE A 91 -3.74 1.99 -13.33
N ARG A 92 -4.88 1.47 -13.74
CA ARG A 92 -6.14 1.65 -13.03
C ARG A 92 -6.32 0.56 -11.97
N ARG A 93 -6.83 0.98 -10.86
CA ARG A 93 -7.13 0.06 -9.76
C ARG A 93 -8.36 -0.79 -10.05
#